data_37db9618773b01aec79bc50c502bad8b
#
_entry.id   37db9618773b01aec79bc50c502bad8b
#
_cell.length_a   1.000
_cell.length_b   1.000
_cell.length_c   1.000
_cell.angle_alpha   90.00
_cell.angle_beta   90.00
_cell.angle_gamma   90.00
#
_symmetry.space_group_name_H-M   'P 1'
#
loop_
_entity.id
_entity.type
_entity.pdbx_description
1 polymer ?
#
loop_
_entity_poly.entity_id
_entity_poly.type
_entity_poly.pdbx_seq_one_letter_code
_entity_poly.pdbx_strand_id
1 'polypeptide(L)'
;MRQTVLATAILLGLGWLLASCGNGYPPVHEPPMPTIVEHELPIIEEESVDTPPMTYDDAEDTVMFQSYVFVSQPIPKDVELRMLGRSLTDTTNITFDQLRYLTLPYYDYDGHIQNGEMVCNKAIAHDLLCVFRDLFSQAYPIHSIRLVDDFDADDEASMQANNTSCFNYRNRSGINMLSQHAYGMAVDINPLQNPCVRGTRFRPSTAGEYVDRSKDFKHKIDANDYCVKVFTSYGFRWGGRWASTKDYQHFEK
;
A
#
# COMPACT_ATOMS: atom_id res chain seq x y z
N MET A 1 20.37 -55.74 3.41
CA MET A 1 21.47 -55.12 4.16
C MET A 1 21.62 -53.69 3.63
N ARG A 2 21.14 -52.69 4.34
CA ARG A 2 21.40 -51.28 4.03
C ARG A 2 21.98 -50.69 5.29
N GLN A 3 23.21 -50.22 5.24
CA GLN A 3 23.91 -49.54 6.33
C GLN A 3 23.48 -48.07 6.37
N THR A 4 23.05 -47.67 7.53
CA THR A 4 22.77 -46.29 7.89
C THR A 4 24.06 -45.67 8.44
N VAL A 5 24.55 -44.58 7.82
CA VAL A 5 25.69 -43.81 8.32
C VAL A 5 25.17 -42.61 9.10
N LEU A 6 25.43 -42.62 10.39
CA LEU A 6 25.22 -41.48 11.27
C LEU A 6 26.43 -40.54 11.18
N ALA A 7 26.27 -39.30 10.80
CA ALA A 7 27.30 -38.27 10.88
C ALA A 7 27.10 -37.42 12.13
N THR A 8 28.00 -37.54 13.07
CA THR A 8 28.06 -36.70 14.30
C THR A 8 28.94 -35.49 14.00
N ALA A 9 28.39 -34.29 14.05
CA ALA A 9 29.15 -33.05 13.96
C ALA A 9 29.50 -32.56 15.38
N ILE A 10 30.78 -32.47 15.64
CA ILE A 10 31.38 -31.90 16.88
C ILE A 10 31.64 -30.42 16.60
N LEU A 11 30.97 -29.52 17.36
CA LEU A 11 31.28 -28.09 17.40
C LEU A 11 32.30 -27.81 18.50
N LEU A 12 33.50 -27.45 18.09
CA LEU A 12 34.52 -26.86 18.97
C LEU A 12 34.34 -25.34 19.04
N GLY A 13 34.07 -24.83 20.22
CA GLY A 13 34.05 -23.43 20.53
C GLY A 13 35.44 -22.79 20.57
N LEU A 14 35.60 -21.64 19.97
CA LEU A 14 36.68 -20.69 20.27
C LEU A 14 36.05 -19.36 20.66
N GLY A 15 36.23 -19.01 21.92
CA GLY A 15 35.87 -17.70 22.44
C GLY A 15 36.84 -16.62 21.96
N TRP A 16 36.28 -15.46 21.60
CA TRP A 16 37.00 -14.21 21.55
C TRP A 16 36.31 -13.17 22.44
N LEU A 17 36.96 -12.81 23.51
CA LEU A 17 36.66 -11.63 24.30
C LEU A 17 37.15 -10.40 23.52
N LEU A 18 36.23 -9.49 23.17
CA LEU A 18 36.56 -8.10 22.95
C LEU A 18 35.54 -7.24 23.70
N ALA A 19 36.02 -6.57 24.72
CA ALA A 19 35.29 -5.49 25.37
C ALA A 19 35.30 -4.25 24.48
N SER A 20 34.15 -3.63 24.23
CA SER A 20 34.05 -2.25 23.82
C SER A 20 32.69 -1.66 24.20
N CYS A 21 32.79 -0.46 24.70
CA CYS A 21 31.83 0.48 25.26
C CYS A 21 30.44 0.51 24.69
N GLY A 22 29.50 0.73 25.62
CA GLY A 22 28.06 0.72 25.43
C GLY A 22 27.49 1.81 24.56
N ASN A 23 26.40 1.45 23.90
CA ASN A 23 25.23 2.28 23.66
C ASN A 23 24.01 1.33 23.73
N GLY A 24 23.26 1.48 24.82
CA GLY A 24 22.16 0.59 25.15
C GLY A 24 20.94 0.85 24.27
N TYR A 25 20.64 -0.12 23.42
CA TYR A 25 19.29 -0.36 22.95
C TYR A 25 18.70 -1.50 23.78
N PRO A 26 17.46 -1.35 24.29
CA PRO A 26 16.81 -2.46 24.99
C PRO A 26 16.54 -3.61 24.01
N PRO A 27 16.54 -4.87 24.49
CA PRO A 27 16.27 -6.02 23.66
C PRO A 27 14.85 -5.93 23.09
N VAL A 28 14.73 -6.14 21.79
CA VAL A 28 13.44 -6.27 21.09
C VAL A 28 12.81 -7.58 21.56
N HIS A 29 11.71 -7.49 22.32
CA HIS A 29 10.88 -8.65 22.65
C HIS A 29 10.15 -9.10 21.39
N GLU A 30 10.53 -10.25 20.84
CA GLU A 30 9.71 -10.93 19.84
C GLU A 30 8.36 -11.33 20.49
N PRO A 31 7.23 -10.97 19.89
CA PRO A 31 5.93 -11.43 20.37
C PRO A 31 5.82 -12.96 20.18
N PRO A 32 5.17 -13.68 21.11
CA PRO A 32 4.98 -15.12 20.99
C PRO A 32 4.19 -15.46 19.75
N MET A 33 4.67 -16.46 18.98
CA MET A 33 3.96 -16.99 17.80
C MET A 33 2.57 -17.49 18.18
N PRO A 34 1.51 -17.16 17.44
CA PRO A 34 0.20 -17.69 17.70
C PRO A 34 0.16 -19.21 17.48
N THR A 35 -0.47 -19.91 18.39
CA THR A 35 -0.69 -21.36 18.32
C THR A 35 -1.64 -21.65 17.15
N ILE A 36 -1.15 -22.41 16.18
CA ILE A 36 -1.96 -22.87 15.03
C ILE A 36 -2.93 -23.94 15.55
N VAL A 37 -4.22 -23.65 15.49
CA VAL A 37 -5.26 -24.66 15.66
C VAL A 37 -5.57 -25.22 14.27
N GLU A 38 -5.16 -26.46 14.02
CA GLU A 38 -5.53 -27.18 12.80
C GLU A 38 -7.04 -27.41 12.79
N HIS A 39 -7.75 -26.70 11.91
CA HIS A 39 -9.11 -27.07 11.52
C HIS A 39 -9.05 -27.90 10.26
N GLU A 40 -9.52 -29.14 10.34
CA GLU A 40 -9.76 -29.98 9.17
C GLU A 40 -10.76 -29.29 8.23
N LEU A 41 -10.33 -29.04 7.00
CA LEU A 41 -11.19 -28.51 5.94
C LEU A 41 -12.14 -29.60 5.45
N PRO A 42 -13.42 -29.33 5.22
CA PRO A 42 -14.34 -30.30 4.62
C PRO A 42 -13.92 -30.60 3.17
N ILE A 43 -13.95 -31.88 2.81
CA ILE A 43 -13.77 -32.35 1.44
C ILE A 43 -14.96 -31.86 0.62
N ILE A 44 -14.73 -30.93 -0.30
CA ILE A 44 -15.74 -30.49 -1.26
C ILE A 44 -15.62 -31.41 -2.47
N GLU A 45 -16.68 -32.18 -2.77
CA GLU A 45 -16.79 -32.93 -4.02
C GLU A 45 -16.86 -31.95 -5.20
N GLU A 46 -15.98 -32.12 -6.20
CA GLU A 46 -15.96 -31.32 -7.43
C GLU A 46 -17.23 -31.61 -8.26
N GLU A 47 -18.23 -30.75 -8.19
CA GLU A 47 -19.24 -30.66 -9.26
C GLU A 47 -18.62 -29.92 -10.45
N SER A 48 -18.55 -30.59 -11.60
CA SER A 48 -18.08 -30.04 -12.87
C SER A 48 -19.08 -28.98 -13.36
N VAL A 49 -18.88 -27.72 -12.99
CA VAL A 49 -19.58 -26.59 -13.58
C VAL A 49 -18.83 -26.21 -14.87
N ASP A 50 -19.54 -26.35 -16.00
CA ASP A 50 -19.10 -25.90 -17.33
C ASP A 50 -19.00 -24.36 -17.30
N THR A 51 -17.90 -23.83 -16.80
CA THR A 51 -17.57 -22.40 -16.82
C THR A 51 -17.01 -22.05 -18.19
N PRO A 52 -17.52 -21.01 -18.88
CA PRO A 52 -16.89 -20.54 -20.12
C PRO A 52 -15.43 -20.13 -19.82
N PRO A 53 -14.50 -20.29 -20.78
CA PRO A 53 -13.09 -19.95 -20.56
C PRO A 53 -12.99 -18.49 -20.12
N MET A 54 -12.51 -18.28 -18.88
CA MET A 54 -12.20 -16.94 -18.37
C MET A 54 -11.16 -16.32 -19.30
N THR A 55 -11.52 -15.16 -19.88
CA THR A 55 -10.54 -14.35 -20.58
C THR A 55 -9.55 -13.80 -19.54
N TYR A 56 -8.27 -13.76 -19.87
CA TYR A 56 -7.17 -13.36 -18.97
C TYR A 56 -7.34 -11.98 -18.34
N ASP A 57 -8.32 -11.19 -18.84
CA ASP A 57 -8.63 -9.82 -18.40
C ASP A 57 -9.55 -9.73 -17.16
N ASP A 58 -10.24 -10.83 -16.80
CA ASP A 58 -11.21 -10.87 -15.69
C ASP A 58 -10.72 -11.68 -14.49
N ALA A 59 -9.51 -12.22 -14.54
CA ALA A 59 -8.95 -13.03 -13.48
C ALA A 59 -8.55 -12.20 -12.26
N GLU A 60 -8.77 -12.75 -11.07
CA GLU A 60 -8.17 -12.27 -9.84
C GLU A 60 -6.65 -12.41 -9.93
N ASP A 61 -5.91 -11.35 -9.58
CA ASP A 61 -4.45 -11.36 -9.46
C ASP A 61 -4.06 -11.28 -7.99
N THR A 62 -3.11 -12.12 -7.58
CA THR A 62 -2.69 -12.22 -6.19
C THR A 62 -1.17 -12.21 -6.05
N VAL A 63 -0.70 -11.51 -5.00
CA VAL A 63 0.69 -11.52 -4.58
C VAL A 63 0.74 -11.89 -3.10
N MET A 64 1.66 -12.75 -2.71
CA MET A 64 1.76 -13.24 -1.33
C MET A 64 3.05 -12.78 -0.65
N PHE A 65 2.96 -12.58 0.67
CA PHE A 65 4.10 -12.49 1.56
C PHE A 65 3.77 -13.27 2.84
N GLN A 66 4.48 -14.37 3.09
CA GLN A 66 4.16 -15.34 4.15
C GLN A 66 2.71 -15.86 4.00
N SER A 67 1.85 -15.68 5.01
CA SER A 67 0.43 -16.03 4.99
C SER A 67 -0.48 -14.89 4.56
N TYR A 68 0.07 -13.71 4.22
CA TYR A 68 -0.71 -12.54 3.81
C TYR A 68 -0.87 -12.50 2.31
N VAL A 69 -2.09 -12.24 1.86
CA VAL A 69 -2.46 -12.22 0.44
C VAL A 69 -2.88 -10.81 0.04
N PHE A 70 -2.25 -10.29 -0.98
CA PHE A 70 -2.57 -9.02 -1.65
C PHE A 70 -3.36 -9.36 -2.89
N VAL A 71 -4.58 -8.85 -3.00
CA VAL A 71 -5.55 -9.26 -4.04
C VAL A 71 -5.90 -8.08 -4.92
N SER A 72 -5.97 -8.32 -6.24
CA SER A 72 -6.56 -7.42 -7.23
C SER A 72 -7.67 -8.16 -7.96
N GLN A 73 -8.86 -7.58 -8.01
CA GLN A 73 -10.04 -8.17 -8.64
C GLN A 73 -10.86 -7.11 -9.37
N PRO A 74 -11.77 -7.49 -10.29
CA PRO A 74 -12.77 -6.57 -10.82
C PRO A 74 -13.52 -5.87 -9.69
N ILE A 75 -14.03 -4.66 -9.96
CA ILE A 75 -14.74 -3.89 -8.92
C ILE A 75 -15.99 -4.66 -8.46
N PRO A 76 -16.11 -5.04 -7.17
CA PRO A 76 -17.31 -5.69 -6.64
C PRO A 76 -18.53 -4.77 -6.73
N LYS A 77 -19.73 -5.35 -6.87
CA LYS A 77 -20.96 -4.57 -7.10
C LYS A 77 -21.31 -3.60 -5.98
N ASP A 78 -21.05 -3.96 -4.76
CA ASP A 78 -21.22 -3.08 -3.59
C ASP A 78 -20.25 -1.90 -3.61
N VAL A 79 -19.01 -2.11 -4.07
CA VAL A 79 -18.01 -1.06 -4.27
C VAL A 79 -18.43 -0.14 -5.43
N GLU A 80 -18.91 -0.67 -6.57
CA GLU A 80 -19.47 0.16 -7.63
C GLU A 80 -20.54 1.12 -7.10
N LEU A 81 -21.46 0.62 -6.26
CA LEU A 81 -22.53 1.42 -5.69
C LEU A 81 -22.02 2.50 -4.72
N ARG A 82 -20.89 2.28 -4.05
CA ARG A 82 -20.22 3.29 -3.21
C ARG A 82 -19.61 4.41 -4.09
N MET A 83 -19.06 4.05 -5.25
CA MET A 83 -18.32 4.95 -6.16
C MET A 83 -19.21 5.81 -7.04
N LEU A 84 -20.36 5.26 -7.51
CA LEU A 84 -21.25 5.96 -8.44
C LEU A 84 -21.78 7.28 -7.85
N GLY A 85 -21.54 8.38 -8.58
CA GLY A 85 -21.93 9.73 -8.18
C GLY A 85 -21.06 10.35 -7.09
N ARG A 86 -19.99 9.66 -6.66
CA ARG A 86 -18.99 10.12 -5.70
C ARG A 86 -17.61 10.17 -6.37
N SER A 87 -16.76 9.17 -6.14
CA SER A 87 -15.44 9.11 -6.76
C SER A 87 -15.47 8.81 -8.27
N LEU A 88 -16.55 8.23 -8.79
CA LEU A 88 -16.78 8.03 -10.22
C LEU A 88 -18.01 8.83 -10.68
N THR A 89 -17.79 10.06 -11.15
CA THR A 89 -18.83 10.99 -11.57
C THR A 89 -19.02 11.05 -13.09
N ASP A 90 -18.02 10.59 -13.87
CA ASP A 90 -18.06 10.59 -15.34
C ASP A 90 -17.44 9.31 -15.88
N THR A 91 -18.26 8.50 -16.55
CA THR A 91 -17.85 7.21 -17.15
C THR A 91 -17.40 7.33 -18.61
N THR A 92 -17.35 8.54 -19.19
CA THR A 92 -16.87 8.74 -20.55
C THR A 92 -15.35 8.67 -20.67
N ASN A 93 -14.63 9.03 -19.60
CA ASN A 93 -13.16 9.02 -19.54
C ASN A 93 -12.57 7.80 -18.84
N ILE A 94 -13.32 7.20 -17.91
CA ILE A 94 -12.93 5.98 -17.19
C ILE A 94 -14.17 5.14 -16.89
N THR A 95 -14.06 3.82 -17.05
CA THR A 95 -15.13 2.86 -16.77
C THR A 95 -14.66 1.83 -15.73
N PHE A 96 -15.59 1.10 -15.10
CA PHE A 96 -15.25 0.06 -14.13
C PHE A 96 -14.33 -1.03 -14.72
N ASP A 97 -14.46 -1.36 -16.01
CA ASP A 97 -13.59 -2.35 -16.68
C ASP A 97 -12.12 -1.95 -16.72
N GLN A 98 -11.85 -0.64 -16.62
CA GLN A 98 -10.48 -0.10 -16.56
C GLN A 98 -9.93 -0.05 -15.15
N LEU A 99 -10.77 -0.30 -14.14
CA LEU A 99 -10.40 -0.25 -12.73
C LEU A 99 -10.29 -1.64 -12.12
N ARG A 100 -9.56 -1.72 -11.00
CA ARG A 100 -9.44 -2.89 -10.13
C ARG A 100 -9.62 -2.47 -8.67
N TYR A 101 -10.26 -3.33 -7.92
CA TYR A 101 -10.35 -3.24 -6.47
C TYR A 101 -9.23 -4.06 -5.85
N LEU A 102 -8.46 -3.43 -4.97
CA LEU A 102 -7.35 -4.05 -4.26
C LEU A 102 -7.69 -4.25 -2.79
N THR A 103 -7.35 -5.43 -2.26
CA THR A 103 -7.28 -5.68 -0.81
C THR A 103 -5.80 -5.77 -0.43
N LEU A 104 -5.38 -4.91 0.50
CA LEU A 104 -3.98 -4.64 0.81
C LEU A 104 -3.73 -4.77 2.32
N PRO A 105 -3.12 -5.86 2.80
CA PRO A 105 -2.58 -5.89 4.16
C PRO A 105 -1.54 -4.77 4.37
N TYR A 106 -1.60 -4.08 5.52
CA TYR A 106 -0.62 -3.05 5.86
C TYR A 106 -0.41 -2.96 7.38
N TYR A 107 0.71 -2.39 7.82
CA TYR A 107 0.96 -2.04 9.22
C TYR A 107 0.48 -0.60 9.46
N ASP A 108 -0.38 -0.42 10.47
CA ASP A 108 -0.78 0.92 10.92
C ASP A 108 0.33 1.59 11.75
N TYR A 109 0.08 2.81 12.24
CA TYR A 109 1.04 3.58 13.02
C TYR A 109 1.33 2.99 14.42
N ASP A 110 0.48 2.11 14.91
CA ASP A 110 0.62 1.39 16.17
C ASP A 110 1.30 0.02 15.99
N GLY A 111 1.63 -0.33 14.73
CA GLY A 111 2.25 -1.60 14.36
C GLY A 111 1.29 -2.77 14.27
N HIS A 112 -0.03 -2.51 14.25
CA HIS A 112 -1.02 -3.55 14.03
C HIS A 112 -1.23 -3.79 12.54
N ILE A 113 -1.50 -5.05 12.18
CA ILE A 113 -1.83 -5.40 10.80
C ILE A 113 -3.30 -5.12 10.56
N GLN A 114 -3.58 -4.37 9.50
CA GLN A 114 -4.89 -4.01 9.01
C GLN A 114 -5.07 -4.52 7.57
N ASN A 115 -6.32 -4.57 7.11
CA ASN A 115 -6.65 -4.78 5.70
C ASN A 115 -7.21 -3.48 5.11
N GLY A 116 -6.56 -2.99 4.08
CA GLY A 116 -6.95 -1.78 3.36
C GLY A 116 -7.71 -2.08 2.07
N GLU A 117 -8.48 -1.09 1.63
CA GLU A 117 -9.21 -1.09 0.36
C GLU A 117 -8.68 0.02 -0.56
N MET A 118 -8.42 -0.30 -1.83
CA MET A 118 -7.99 0.68 -2.82
C MET A 118 -8.63 0.38 -4.17
N VAL A 119 -8.96 1.42 -4.93
CA VAL A 119 -9.32 1.30 -6.34
C VAL A 119 -8.24 1.96 -7.17
N CYS A 120 -7.75 1.27 -8.20
CA CYS A 120 -6.73 1.79 -9.11
C CYS A 120 -7.02 1.39 -10.56
N ASN A 121 -6.27 1.92 -11.51
CA ASN A 121 -6.30 1.46 -12.90
C ASN A 121 -5.74 0.05 -13.03
N LYS A 122 -6.36 -0.79 -13.85
CA LYS A 122 -5.90 -2.15 -14.13
C LYS A 122 -4.44 -2.21 -14.64
N ALA A 123 -3.99 -1.16 -15.32
CA ALA A 123 -2.64 -1.09 -15.87
C ALA A 123 -1.54 -1.06 -14.81
N ILE A 124 -1.85 -0.61 -13.58
CA ILE A 124 -0.89 -0.52 -12.48
C ILE A 124 -1.24 -1.43 -11.29
N ALA A 125 -2.33 -2.20 -11.38
CA ALA A 125 -2.83 -2.99 -10.26
C ALA A 125 -1.80 -4.00 -9.74
N HIS A 126 -1.19 -4.79 -10.63
CA HIS A 126 -0.14 -5.75 -10.24
C HIS A 126 1.08 -5.07 -9.61
N ASP A 127 1.53 -3.96 -10.17
CA ASP A 127 2.66 -3.20 -9.59
C ASP A 127 2.33 -2.71 -8.18
N LEU A 128 1.08 -2.26 -7.95
CA LEU A 128 0.64 -1.83 -6.62
C LEU A 128 0.59 -3.00 -5.63
N LEU A 129 0.11 -4.19 -6.04
CA LEU A 129 0.21 -5.38 -5.17
C LEU A 129 1.65 -5.64 -4.74
N CYS A 130 2.60 -5.58 -5.68
CA CYS A 130 4.02 -5.77 -5.41
C CYS A 130 4.59 -4.66 -4.50
N VAL A 131 4.25 -3.39 -4.78
CA VAL A 131 4.66 -2.25 -3.95
C VAL A 131 4.18 -2.42 -2.51
N PHE A 132 2.89 -2.67 -2.30
CA PHE A 132 2.34 -2.80 -0.94
C PHE A 132 2.84 -4.05 -0.22
N ARG A 133 3.09 -5.17 -0.93
CA ARG A 133 3.78 -6.34 -0.37
C ARG A 133 5.18 -5.96 0.13
N ASP A 134 5.95 -5.22 -0.65
CA ASP A 134 7.31 -4.84 -0.29
C ASP A 134 7.32 -3.85 0.89
N LEU A 135 6.40 -2.88 0.93
CA LEU A 135 6.20 -2.01 2.08
C LEU A 135 5.81 -2.82 3.33
N PHE A 136 4.88 -3.75 3.19
CA PHE A 136 4.44 -4.65 4.26
C PHE A 136 5.60 -5.50 4.80
N SER A 137 6.47 -6.03 3.92
CA SER A 137 7.61 -6.88 4.30
C SER A 137 8.62 -6.18 5.23
N GLN A 138 8.64 -4.85 5.21
CA GLN A 138 9.48 -4.00 6.06
C GLN A 138 8.67 -3.32 7.19
N ALA A 139 7.45 -3.77 7.44
CA ALA A 139 6.54 -3.15 8.40
C ALA A 139 6.43 -1.63 8.23
N TYR A 140 6.43 -1.15 6.96
CA TYR A 140 6.34 0.28 6.65
C TYR A 140 5.00 0.84 7.14
N PRO A 141 4.99 1.89 7.99
CA PRO A 141 3.78 2.35 8.63
C PRO A 141 2.92 3.17 7.66
N ILE A 142 1.66 2.78 7.52
CA ILE A 142 0.63 3.50 6.76
C ILE A 142 -0.52 3.77 7.71
N HIS A 143 -0.99 5.03 7.81
CA HIS A 143 -2.03 5.39 8.76
C HIS A 143 -3.36 4.67 8.47
N SER A 144 -3.82 4.74 7.23
CA SER A 144 -5.02 4.03 6.76
C SER A 144 -5.02 3.88 5.24
N ILE A 145 -5.71 2.85 4.73
CA ILE A 145 -5.96 2.64 3.30
C ILE A 145 -7.45 2.38 3.13
N ARG A 146 -8.20 3.41 2.66
CA ARG A 146 -9.64 3.37 2.48
C ARG A 146 -10.03 4.01 1.17
N LEU A 147 -11.19 3.64 0.63
CA LEU A 147 -11.74 4.34 -0.52
C LEU A 147 -12.05 5.80 -0.18
N VAL A 148 -11.82 6.71 -1.13
CA VAL A 148 -12.17 8.13 -0.94
C VAL A 148 -13.68 8.33 -0.78
N ASP A 149 -14.46 7.35 -1.21
CA ASP A 149 -15.93 7.28 -1.08
C ASP A 149 -16.40 7.26 0.37
N ASP A 150 -15.57 6.78 1.29
CA ASP A 150 -15.82 6.82 2.75
C ASP A 150 -15.73 8.25 3.32
N PHE A 151 -15.24 9.19 2.50
CA PHE A 151 -15.12 10.61 2.77
C PHE A 151 -15.99 11.42 1.79
N ASP A 152 -17.07 10.81 1.24
CA ASP A 152 -17.93 11.40 0.21
C ASP A 152 -17.17 11.88 -1.04
N ALA A 153 -16.05 11.22 -1.36
CA ALA A 153 -15.10 11.59 -2.41
C ALA A 153 -14.47 13.00 -2.24
N ASP A 154 -14.60 13.57 -1.04
CA ASP A 154 -13.90 14.82 -0.70
C ASP A 154 -12.41 14.53 -0.46
N ASP A 155 -11.58 14.97 -1.41
CA ASP A 155 -10.14 14.82 -1.42
C ASP A 155 -9.46 15.47 -0.19
N GLU A 156 -9.96 16.64 0.23
CA GLU A 156 -9.42 17.35 1.39
C GLU A 156 -9.75 16.61 2.69
N ALA A 157 -10.98 16.11 2.84
CA ALA A 157 -11.39 15.33 4.00
C ALA A 157 -10.61 14.02 4.11
N SER A 158 -10.41 13.32 2.99
CA SER A 158 -9.61 12.09 2.90
C SER A 158 -8.15 12.37 3.34
N MET A 159 -7.52 13.41 2.79
CA MET A 159 -6.15 13.78 3.17
C MET A 159 -6.03 14.22 4.64
N GLN A 160 -7.00 14.97 5.19
CA GLN A 160 -7.01 15.37 6.59
C GLN A 160 -7.13 14.17 7.53
N ALA A 161 -7.86 13.14 7.13
CA ALA A 161 -7.94 11.87 7.83
C ALA A 161 -6.66 10.98 7.64
N ASN A 162 -5.63 11.53 6.97
CA ASN A 162 -4.39 10.83 6.66
C ASN A 162 -4.60 9.52 5.88
N ASN A 163 -5.58 9.52 4.98
CA ASN A 163 -5.96 8.34 4.22
C ASN A 163 -5.10 8.16 2.96
N THR A 164 -4.41 7.04 2.85
CA THR A 164 -3.73 6.58 1.64
C THR A 164 -4.77 6.16 0.61
N SER A 165 -4.74 6.73 -0.59
CA SER A 165 -5.76 6.48 -1.62
C SER A 165 -5.19 6.60 -3.04
N CYS A 166 -5.95 6.08 -4.02
CA CYS A 166 -5.56 6.12 -5.44
C CYS A 166 -6.62 6.78 -6.31
N PHE A 167 -7.74 6.08 -6.61
CA PHE A 167 -8.75 6.57 -7.54
C PHE A 167 -9.66 7.63 -6.93
N ASN A 168 -9.80 8.76 -7.63
CA ASN A 168 -10.79 9.79 -7.37
C ASN A 168 -10.97 10.63 -8.64
N TYR A 169 -12.14 10.55 -9.30
CA TYR A 169 -12.41 11.28 -10.55
C TYR A 169 -12.63 12.76 -10.29
N ARG A 170 -11.57 13.53 -10.41
CA ARG A 170 -11.55 14.96 -10.14
C ARG A 170 -10.52 15.70 -10.99
N ASN A 171 -10.71 17.00 -11.15
CA ASN A 171 -9.69 17.87 -11.70
C ASN A 171 -8.53 18.09 -10.70
N ARG A 172 -7.37 18.44 -11.24
CA ARG A 172 -6.24 18.93 -10.43
C ARG A 172 -6.65 20.25 -9.76
N SER A 173 -6.19 20.43 -8.52
CA SER A 173 -6.51 21.62 -7.74
C SER A 173 -6.14 22.93 -8.47
N GLY A 174 -7.16 23.76 -8.74
CA GLY A 174 -7.01 25.06 -9.39
C GLY A 174 -6.75 25.04 -10.89
N ILE A 175 -6.91 23.88 -11.57
CA ILE A 175 -6.68 23.74 -13.01
C ILE A 175 -7.82 22.90 -13.62
N ASN A 176 -8.37 23.34 -14.76
CA ASN A 176 -9.37 22.56 -15.50
C ASN A 176 -8.71 21.44 -16.34
N MET A 177 -8.11 20.49 -15.65
CA MET A 177 -7.46 19.32 -16.21
C MET A 177 -7.58 18.15 -15.23
N LEU A 178 -7.92 16.97 -15.72
CA LEU A 178 -8.05 15.78 -14.87
C LEU A 178 -6.72 15.45 -14.16
N SER A 179 -6.85 15.01 -12.91
CA SER A 179 -5.75 14.47 -12.13
C SER A 179 -5.39 13.06 -12.61
N GLN A 180 -4.17 12.60 -12.34
CA GLN A 180 -3.82 11.18 -12.50
C GLN A 180 -4.64 10.27 -11.59
N HIS A 181 -5.10 10.78 -10.44
CA HIS A 181 -6.08 10.08 -9.60
C HIS A 181 -7.40 9.82 -10.33
N ALA A 182 -7.83 10.72 -11.23
CA ALA A 182 -9.05 10.51 -12.03
C ALA A 182 -8.95 9.31 -12.98
N TYR A 183 -7.75 8.91 -13.32
CA TYR A 183 -7.48 7.73 -14.14
C TYR A 183 -7.06 6.51 -13.29
N GLY A 184 -6.99 6.65 -11.97
CA GLY A 184 -6.48 5.60 -11.08
C GLY A 184 -4.98 5.32 -11.27
N MET A 185 -4.21 6.29 -11.76
CA MET A 185 -2.78 6.18 -12.11
C MET A 185 -1.86 6.86 -11.09
N ALA A 186 -2.39 7.31 -9.96
CA ALA A 186 -1.61 7.93 -8.88
C ALA A 186 -2.06 7.44 -7.51
N VAL A 187 -1.11 7.37 -6.57
CA VAL A 187 -1.34 7.01 -5.16
C VAL A 187 -0.76 8.10 -4.27
N ASP A 188 -1.54 8.49 -3.26
CA ASP A 188 -1.08 9.36 -2.18
C ASP A 188 -0.88 8.54 -0.91
N ILE A 189 0.32 8.61 -0.31
CA ILE A 189 0.71 7.85 0.89
C ILE A 189 0.84 8.80 2.08
N ASN A 190 0.12 8.51 3.18
CA ASN A 190 0.20 9.26 4.44
C ASN A 190 0.13 10.79 4.22
N PRO A 191 -0.95 11.31 3.62
CA PRO A 191 -1.00 12.68 3.09
C PRO A 191 -0.86 13.77 4.14
N LEU A 192 -1.28 13.53 5.39
CA LEU A 192 -1.19 14.53 6.46
C LEU A 192 0.28 14.88 6.76
N GLN A 193 1.16 13.87 6.92
CA GLN A 193 2.59 14.10 7.17
C GLN A 193 3.37 14.44 5.88
N ASN A 194 2.77 14.23 4.71
CA ASN A 194 3.46 14.40 3.44
C ASN A 194 2.68 15.32 2.48
N PRO A 195 2.46 16.58 2.89
CA PRO A 195 1.57 17.48 2.16
C PRO A 195 2.07 17.82 0.77
N CYS A 196 1.11 18.16 -0.10
CA CYS A 196 1.38 18.87 -1.34
C CYS A 196 1.64 20.35 -1.01
N VAL A 197 2.82 20.88 -1.40
CA VAL A 197 3.24 22.26 -1.11
C VAL A 197 3.51 23.02 -2.39
N ARG A 198 2.85 24.18 -2.58
CA ARG A 198 3.06 25.07 -3.73
C ARG A 198 3.19 26.53 -3.24
N GLY A 199 4.41 27.01 -3.16
CA GLY A 199 4.70 28.33 -2.55
C GLY A 199 4.28 28.33 -1.08
N THR A 200 3.34 29.22 -0.72
CA THR A 200 2.79 29.33 0.64
C THR A 200 1.53 28.48 0.85
N ARG A 201 1.01 27.83 -0.20
CA ARG A 201 -0.19 27.00 -0.12
C ARG A 201 0.22 25.55 0.09
N PHE A 202 -0.54 24.85 0.90
CA PHE A 202 -0.33 23.41 1.14
C PHE A 202 -1.67 22.70 1.33
N ARG A 203 -1.66 21.39 1.10
CA ARG A 203 -2.80 20.48 1.26
C ARG A 203 -2.31 19.15 1.84
N PRO A 204 -3.05 18.55 2.79
CA PRO A 204 -4.29 19.06 3.38
C PRO A 204 -4.05 20.33 4.23
N SER A 205 -5.10 21.12 4.43
CA SER A 205 -5.02 22.41 5.14
C SER A 205 -4.60 22.28 6.62
N THR A 206 -4.75 21.08 7.19
CA THR A 206 -4.33 20.73 8.56
C THR A 206 -2.86 20.36 8.67
N ALA A 207 -2.13 20.21 7.55
CA ALA A 207 -0.74 19.73 7.54
C ALA A 207 0.33 20.80 7.83
N GLY A 208 -0.05 21.94 8.42
CA GLY A 208 0.84 23.10 8.60
C GLY A 208 2.15 22.78 9.34
N GLU A 209 2.13 21.87 10.31
CA GLU A 209 3.31 21.46 11.07
C GLU A 209 4.32 20.65 10.24
N TYR A 210 3.87 20.01 9.14
CA TYR A 210 4.68 19.12 8.27
C TYR A 210 5.21 19.82 7.02
N VAL A 211 4.89 21.10 6.80
CA VAL A 211 5.33 21.86 5.63
C VAL A 211 6.84 22.16 5.65
N ASP A 212 7.39 22.40 6.86
CA ASP A 212 8.82 22.64 7.04
C ASP A 212 9.59 21.30 6.99
N ARG A 213 10.04 20.93 5.80
CA ARG A 213 10.75 19.66 5.55
C ARG A 213 12.20 19.65 6.04
N SER A 214 12.72 20.75 6.61
CA SER A 214 14.02 20.77 7.29
C SER A 214 13.94 20.10 8.67
N LYS A 215 12.73 20.05 9.26
CA LYS A 215 12.47 19.39 10.54
C LYS A 215 12.41 17.88 10.35
N ASP A 216 12.79 17.20 11.42
CA ASP A 216 12.60 15.74 11.52
C ASP A 216 11.28 15.44 12.25
N PHE A 217 10.50 14.52 11.69
CA PHE A 217 9.25 14.02 12.27
C PHE A 217 8.93 12.63 11.74
N LYS A 218 8.12 11.88 12.49
CA LYS A 218 7.71 10.52 12.13
C LYS A 218 6.92 10.49 10.80
N HIS A 219 7.06 9.41 10.06
CA HIS A 219 6.33 9.13 8.80
C HIS A 219 6.55 10.16 7.68
N LYS A 220 7.68 10.87 7.74
CA LYS A 220 8.12 11.79 6.71
C LYS A 220 8.64 11.01 5.50
N ILE A 221 8.06 11.26 4.33
CA ILE A 221 8.56 10.73 3.05
C ILE A 221 9.55 11.74 2.46
N ASP A 222 10.80 11.37 2.35
CA ASP A 222 11.84 12.15 1.67
C ASP A 222 12.52 11.33 0.57
N ALA A 223 13.52 11.91 -0.12
CA ALA A 223 14.15 11.27 -1.26
C ALA A 223 14.87 9.95 -0.95
N ASN A 224 15.20 9.68 0.31
CA ASN A 224 15.88 8.47 0.77
C ASN A 224 14.91 7.47 1.43
N ASP A 225 13.65 7.87 1.62
CA ASP A 225 12.63 7.03 2.25
C ASP A 225 12.45 5.71 1.51
N TYR A 226 12.15 4.65 2.26
CA TYR A 226 11.94 3.31 1.69
C TYR A 226 10.76 3.28 0.73
N CYS A 227 9.67 4.00 1.03
CA CYS A 227 8.51 4.13 0.17
C CYS A 227 8.90 4.69 -1.21
N VAL A 228 9.72 5.76 -1.27
CA VAL A 228 10.20 6.33 -2.53
C VAL A 228 11.03 5.32 -3.32
N LYS A 229 11.88 4.55 -2.66
CA LYS A 229 12.71 3.51 -3.31
C LYS A 229 11.84 2.42 -3.91
N VAL A 230 10.86 1.92 -3.16
CA VAL A 230 9.95 0.87 -3.62
C VAL A 230 9.12 1.38 -4.80
N PHE A 231 8.36 2.46 -4.66
CA PHE A 231 7.54 2.98 -5.75
C PHE A 231 8.36 3.26 -7.03
N THR A 232 9.54 3.86 -6.90
CA THR A 232 10.38 4.15 -8.07
C THR A 232 10.95 2.90 -8.73
N SER A 233 11.19 1.81 -7.99
CA SER A 233 11.63 0.53 -8.57
C SER A 233 10.56 -0.12 -9.45
N TYR A 234 9.27 0.17 -9.19
CA TYR A 234 8.14 -0.23 -10.02
C TYR A 234 7.75 0.81 -11.07
N GLY A 235 8.59 1.82 -11.30
CA GLY A 235 8.44 2.80 -12.37
C GLY A 235 7.53 3.98 -12.06
N PHE A 236 7.11 4.16 -10.81
CA PHE A 236 6.37 5.35 -10.39
C PHE A 236 7.29 6.56 -10.23
N ARG A 237 6.77 7.74 -10.50
CA ARG A 237 7.43 9.03 -10.29
C ARG A 237 6.94 9.66 -9.00
N TRP A 238 7.85 10.10 -8.15
CA TRP A 238 7.50 10.76 -6.90
C TRP A 238 7.36 12.27 -7.07
N GLY A 239 6.24 12.84 -6.63
CA GLY A 239 5.93 14.27 -6.71
C GLY A 239 6.82 15.18 -5.86
N GLY A 240 7.48 14.65 -4.82
CA GLY A 240 8.47 15.37 -4.05
C GLY A 240 9.70 15.83 -4.85
N ARG A 241 9.93 15.28 -6.05
CA ARG A 241 10.99 15.70 -6.96
C ARG A 241 10.57 16.80 -7.96
N TRP A 242 9.29 17.16 -8.03
CA TRP A 242 8.82 18.18 -8.97
C TRP A 242 9.41 19.56 -8.64
N ALA A 243 9.53 20.42 -9.65
CA ALA A 243 10.23 21.70 -9.49
C ALA A 243 9.39 22.77 -8.77
N SER A 244 8.16 23.02 -9.23
CA SER A 244 7.33 24.17 -8.78
C SER A 244 6.31 23.80 -7.69
N THR A 245 5.93 22.54 -7.61
CA THR A 245 5.07 21.97 -6.58
C THR A 245 5.83 20.81 -5.96
N LYS A 246 5.86 20.72 -4.66
CA LYS A 246 6.41 19.57 -3.95
C LYS A 246 5.22 18.77 -3.42
N ASP A 247 4.98 17.61 -4.00
CA ASP A 247 3.90 16.73 -3.60
C ASP A 247 4.48 15.48 -2.95
N TYR A 248 4.65 15.57 -1.63
CA TYR A 248 5.44 14.57 -0.90
C TYR A 248 4.68 13.26 -0.72
N GLN A 249 3.34 13.27 -0.75
CA GLN A 249 2.50 12.10 -0.69
C GLN A 249 2.43 11.33 -2.03
N HIS A 250 2.59 12.03 -3.16
CA HIS A 250 2.14 11.64 -4.49
C HIS A 250 3.13 10.78 -5.26
N PHE A 251 2.64 9.65 -5.77
CA PHE A 251 3.34 8.73 -6.67
C PHE A 251 2.47 8.47 -7.90
N GLU A 252 2.96 8.73 -9.11
CA GLU A 252 2.20 8.53 -10.36
C GLU A 252 2.98 7.72 -11.40
N LYS A 253 2.25 7.01 -12.29
CA LYS A 253 2.84 6.19 -13.35
C LYS A 253 2.21 6.48 -14.71
#